data_271b31bdf940a16e2de6c725893436b0
#
_entry.id   271b31bdf940a16e2de6c725893436b0
#
_cell.length_a   1.000
_cell.length_b   1.000
_cell.length_c   1.000
_cell.angle_alpha   90.00
_cell.angle_beta   90.00
_cell.angle_gamma   90.00
#
_symmetry.space_group_name_H-M   'P 1'
#
loop_
_entity.id
_entity.type
_entity.pdbx_description
1 polymer ?
#
loop_
_entity_poly.entity_id
_entity_poly.type
_entity_poly.pdbx_seq_one_letter_code
_entity_poly.pdbx_strand_id
1 'polypeptide(L)'
;MEVFKKILLILGIIILLAGIAFVSYGFYKKVTTNIPNPVATMEVEDYGTIKIELYPDKAPNTVANFIRLANRGFYNGLTFHRTIPEFMIQGGDKNEDGTGSPSLSDIQDGISEESNKQYNIP
;
A
#
# COMPACT_ATOMS: atom_id res chain seq x y z
N MET A 1 -37.68 -37.52 -27.87
CA MET A 1 -37.87 -36.22 -27.18
C MET A 1 -37.15 -36.15 -25.83
N GLU A 2 -37.23 -37.18 -25.00
CA GLU A 2 -36.54 -37.23 -23.68
C GLU A 2 -35.01 -37.24 -23.76
N VAL A 3 -34.43 -37.95 -24.74
CA VAL A 3 -32.98 -38.00 -24.94
C VAL A 3 -32.42 -36.61 -25.33
N PHE A 4 -33.14 -35.90 -26.19
CA PHE A 4 -32.76 -34.56 -26.62
C PHE A 4 -32.78 -33.56 -25.46
N LYS A 5 -33.79 -33.62 -24.58
CA LYS A 5 -33.83 -32.78 -23.36
C LYS A 5 -32.68 -33.08 -22.42
N LYS A 6 -32.31 -34.36 -22.23
CA LYS A 6 -31.15 -34.75 -21.41
C LYS A 6 -29.84 -34.25 -21.98
N ILE A 7 -29.66 -34.27 -23.30
CA ILE A 7 -28.46 -33.76 -23.98
C ILE A 7 -28.37 -32.25 -23.78
N LEU A 8 -29.46 -31.49 -23.97
CA LEU A 8 -29.50 -30.06 -23.74
C LEU A 8 -29.17 -29.68 -22.27
N LEU A 9 -29.70 -30.46 -21.32
CA LEU A 9 -29.42 -30.22 -19.89
C LEU A 9 -27.95 -30.48 -19.57
N ILE A 10 -27.35 -31.52 -20.10
CA ILE A 10 -25.93 -31.86 -19.92
C ILE A 10 -25.05 -30.73 -20.54
N LEU A 11 -25.37 -30.28 -21.75
CA LEU A 11 -24.65 -29.16 -22.40
C LEU A 11 -24.75 -27.87 -21.57
N GLY A 12 -25.93 -27.58 -21.02
CA GLY A 12 -26.13 -26.42 -20.15
C GLY A 12 -25.26 -26.46 -18.88
N ILE A 13 -25.18 -27.65 -18.25
CA ILE A 13 -24.33 -27.87 -17.06
C ILE A 13 -22.84 -27.68 -17.42
N ILE A 14 -22.39 -28.21 -18.54
CA ILE A 14 -20.99 -28.07 -19.00
C ILE A 14 -20.65 -26.61 -19.24
N ILE A 15 -21.52 -25.84 -19.88
CA ILE A 15 -21.32 -24.41 -20.12
C ILE A 15 -21.26 -23.64 -18.80
N LEU A 16 -22.15 -23.96 -17.85
CA LEU A 16 -22.18 -23.36 -16.53
C LEU A 16 -20.86 -23.59 -15.76
N LEU A 17 -20.40 -24.85 -15.73
CA LEU A 17 -19.17 -25.25 -15.06
C LEU A 17 -17.93 -24.58 -15.71
N ALA A 18 -17.90 -24.51 -17.05
CA ALA A 18 -16.85 -23.81 -17.78
C ALA A 18 -16.83 -22.30 -17.44
N GLY A 19 -18.00 -21.68 -17.32
CA GLY A 19 -18.13 -20.27 -16.91
C GLY A 19 -17.61 -20.03 -15.49
N ILE A 20 -17.98 -20.89 -14.54
CA ILE A 20 -17.51 -20.82 -13.14
C ILE A 20 -15.98 -21.01 -13.10
N ALA A 21 -15.44 -21.98 -13.82
CA ALA A 21 -14.01 -22.24 -13.89
C ALA A 21 -13.23 -21.03 -14.49
N PHE A 22 -13.78 -20.43 -15.53
CA PHE A 22 -13.19 -19.24 -16.17
C PHE A 22 -13.13 -18.03 -15.21
N VAL A 23 -14.24 -17.76 -14.52
CA VAL A 23 -14.32 -16.68 -13.52
C VAL A 23 -13.36 -16.94 -12.36
N SER A 24 -13.35 -18.18 -11.85
CA SER A 24 -12.45 -18.59 -10.75
C SER A 24 -10.98 -18.48 -11.15
N TYR A 25 -10.64 -18.87 -12.38
CA TYR A 25 -9.27 -18.72 -12.89
C TYR A 25 -8.87 -17.25 -13.05
N GLY A 26 -9.77 -16.41 -13.57
CA GLY A 26 -9.53 -14.96 -13.68
C GLY A 26 -9.31 -14.31 -12.31
N PHE A 27 -10.12 -14.69 -11.32
CA PHE A 27 -9.96 -14.22 -9.94
C PHE A 27 -8.65 -14.72 -9.31
N TYR A 28 -8.33 -15.99 -9.46
CA TYR A 28 -7.06 -16.57 -8.99
C TYR A 28 -5.85 -15.86 -9.60
N LYS A 29 -5.84 -15.64 -10.92
CA LYS A 29 -4.77 -14.93 -11.61
C LYS A 29 -4.62 -13.49 -11.10
N LYS A 30 -5.71 -12.79 -10.82
CA LYS A 30 -5.69 -11.43 -10.28
C LYS A 30 -5.09 -11.38 -8.87
N VAL A 31 -5.42 -12.34 -8.02
CA VAL A 31 -4.92 -12.42 -6.63
C VAL A 31 -3.45 -12.82 -6.58
N THR A 32 -2.99 -13.62 -7.54
CA THR A 32 -1.60 -14.10 -7.59
C THR A 32 -0.67 -13.23 -8.45
N THR A 33 -1.14 -12.08 -8.96
CA THR A 33 -0.25 -11.14 -9.65
C THR A 33 0.76 -10.62 -8.65
N ASN A 34 2.01 -10.98 -8.83
CA ASN A 34 3.12 -10.51 -8.00
C ASN A 34 3.40 -9.05 -8.36
N ILE A 35 2.75 -8.13 -7.66
CA ILE A 35 3.01 -6.70 -7.80
C ILE A 35 4.32 -6.43 -7.06
N PRO A 36 5.35 -5.88 -7.72
CA PRO A 36 6.60 -5.57 -7.06
C PRO A 36 6.37 -4.56 -5.93
N ASN A 37 7.14 -4.71 -4.87
CA ASN A 37 7.08 -3.77 -3.75
C ASN A 37 7.40 -2.34 -4.22
N PRO A 38 6.65 -1.33 -3.74
CA PRO A 38 6.98 0.05 -4.01
C PRO A 38 8.35 0.41 -3.44
N VAL A 39 9.08 1.27 -4.14
CA VAL A 39 10.37 1.78 -3.69
C VAL A 39 10.28 3.29 -3.52
N ALA A 40 10.51 3.77 -2.31
CA ALA A 40 10.67 5.19 -2.04
C ALA A 40 12.12 5.58 -2.31
N THR A 41 12.31 6.73 -2.97
CA THR A 41 13.62 7.32 -3.20
C THR A 41 13.73 8.60 -2.38
N MET A 42 14.71 8.66 -1.49
CA MET A 42 14.99 9.79 -0.63
C MET A 42 16.33 10.41 -1.06
N GLU A 43 16.29 11.67 -1.48
CA GLU A 43 17.49 12.45 -1.78
C GLU A 43 17.89 13.24 -0.54
N VAL A 44 19.08 13.00 -0.04
CA VAL A 44 19.64 13.67 1.13
C VAL A 44 20.72 14.64 0.65
N GLU A 45 20.53 15.93 0.92
CA GLU A 45 21.45 16.98 0.51
C GLU A 45 22.86 16.68 1.03
N ASP A 46 23.86 16.79 0.14
CA ASP A 46 25.28 16.50 0.37
C ASP A 46 25.64 15.02 0.67
N TYR A 47 24.64 14.12 0.85
CA TYR A 47 24.90 12.72 1.21
C TYR A 47 24.45 11.72 0.13
N GLY A 48 23.61 12.15 -0.83
CA GLY A 48 23.17 11.32 -1.94
C GLY A 48 21.80 10.69 -1.76
N THR A 49 21.57 9.54 -2.38
CA THR A 49 20.25 8.94 -2.52
C THR A 49 20.12 7.64 -1.75
N ILE A 50 19.06 7.53 -0.96
CA ILE A 50 18.65 6.31 -0.25
C ILE A 50 17.43 5.72 -0.96
N LYS A 51 17.46 4.41 -1.24
CA LYS A 51 16.31 3.68 -1.76
C LYS A 51 15.74 2.77 -0.68
N ILE A 52 14.43 2.89 -0.45
CA ILE A 52 13.70 2.19 0.62
C ILE A 52 12.63 1.34 -0.02
N GLU A 53 12.75 0.01 0.05
CA GLU A 53 11.72 -0.91 -0.36
C GLU A 53 10.63 -0.99 0.71
N LEU A 54 9.37 -0.84 0.29
CA LEU A 54 8.22 -0.83 1.19
C LEU A 54 7.44 -2.15 1.04
N TYR A 55 7.02 -2.73 2.14
CA TYR A 55 6.35 -4.03 2.20
C TYR A 55 4.85 -3.90 2.55
N PRO A 56 3.98 -3.58 1.58
CA PRO A 56 2.54 -3.39 1.83
C PRO A 56 1.83 -4.68 2.28
N ASP A 57 2.38 -5.85 1.99
CA ASP A 57 1.88 -7.14 2.46
C ASP A 57 2.09 -7.33 3.98
N LYS A 58 3.09 -6.67 4.57
CA LYS A 58 3.40 -6.73 5.99
C LYS A 58 2.73 -5.63 6.79
N ALA A 59 2.68 -4.42 6.24
CA ALA A 59 2.14 -3.25 6.92
C ALA A 59 1.35 -2.36 5.94
N PRO A 60 0.16 -2.81 5.46
CA PRO A 60 -0.55 -2.15 4.38
C PRO A 60 -0.91 -0.70 4.69
N ASN A 61 -1.37 -0.42 5.90
CA ASN A 61 -1.82 0.91 6.30
C ASN A 61 -0.64 1.87 6.49
N THR A 62 0.42 1.42 7.13
CA THR A 62 1.64 2.20 7.34
C THR A 62 2.28 2.58 6.01
N VAL A 63 2.42 1.62 5.10
CA VAL A 63 2.96 1.85 3.77
C VAL A 63 2.07 2.80 2.96
N ALA A 64 0.75 2.61 2.98
CA ALA A 64 -0.17 3.47 2.27
C ALA A 64 -0.10 4.93 2.78
N ASN A 65 -0.01 5.12 4.09
CA ASN A 65 0.12 6.44 4.69
C ASN A 65 1.46 7.10 4.33
N PHE A 66 2.56 6.36 4.43
CA PHE A 66 3.88 6.86 4.04
C PHE A 66 3.92 7.29 2.57
N ILE A 67 3.44 6.45 1.65
CA ILE A 67 3.38 6.76 0.22
C ILE A 67 2.53 8.02 -0.04
N ARG A 68 1.39 8.15 0.64
CA ARG A 68 0.50 9.30 0.50
C ARG A 68 1.19 10.60 0.92
N LEU A 69 1.85 10.60 2.08
CA LEU A 69 2.58 11.75 2.58
C LEU A 69 3.77 12.10 1.69
N ALA A 70 4.54 11.10 1.25
CA ALA A 70 5.67 11.28 0.34
C ALA A 70 5.23 11.90 -1.00
N ASN A 71 4.15 11.38 -1.61
CA ASN A 71 3.63 11.92 -2.87
C ASN A 71 3.08 13.35 -2.75
N ARG A 72 2.73 13.80 -1.56
CA ARG A 72 2.31 15.18 -1.27
C ARG A 72 3.48 16.11 -0.92
N GLY A 73 4.69 15.59 -0.89
CA GLY A 73 5.87 16.35 -0.52
C GLY A 73 5.96 16.69 0.96
N PHE A 74 5.22 15.98 1.83
CA PHE A 74 5.24 16.20 3.27
C PHE A 74 6.65 16.14 3.85
N TYR A 75 7.48 15.23 3.36
CA TYR A 75 8.85 15.02 3.83
C TYR A 75 9.89 15.94 3.18
N ASN A 76 9.50 16.73 2.16
CA ASN A 76 10.43 17.58 1.45
C ASN A 76 10.93 18.73 2.36
N GLY A 77 12.25 18.91 2.39
CA GLY A 77 12.91 19.96 3.18
C GLY A 77 12.97 19.68 4.69
N LEU A 78 12.53 18.50 5.14
CA LEU A 78 12.70 18.10 6.54
C LEU A 78 14.11 17.62 6.81
N THR A 79 14.55 17.78 8.06
CA THR A 79 15.89 17.38 8.51
C THR A 79 15.89 16.08 9.30
N PHE A 80 17.07 15.49 9.47
CA PHE A 80 17.29 14.48 10.47
C PHE A 80 17.63 15.17 11.79
N HIS A 81 16.61 15.51 12.56
CA HIS A 81 16.74 16.32 13.79
C HIS A 81 17.38 15.60 14.97
N ARG A 82 17.53 14.26 14.90
CA ARG A 82 18.18 13.48 15.93
C ARG A 82 19.08 12.43 15.32
N THR A 83 20.35 12.45 15.71
CA THR A 83 21.36 11.49 15.26
C THR A 83 22.07 10.89 16.47
N ILE A 84 22.07 9.58 16.59
CA ILE A 84 22.80 8.84 17.62
C ILE A 84 23.83 7.97 16.92
N PRO A 85 25.15 8.24 17.10
CA PRO A 85 26.20 7.44 16.49
C PRO A 85 26.03 5.95 16.77
N GLU A 86 26.28 5.12 15.76
CA GLU A 86 26.21 3.66 15.82
C GLU A 86 24.81 3.09 16.16
N PHE A 87 23.78 3.92 16.23
CA PHE A 87 22.44 3.49 16.55
C PHE A 87 21.41 3.87 15.51
N MET A 88 21.10 5.19 15.31
CA MET A 88 20.06 5.62 14.37
C MET A 88 20.14 7.10 14.00
N ILE A 89 19.46 7.43 12.89
CA ILE A 89 19.06 8.80 12.54
C ILE A 89 17.53 8.86 12.53
N GLN A 90 16.97 9.97 12.95
CA GLN A 90 15.53 10.23 13.05
C GLN A 90 15.17 11.49 12.29
N GLY A 91 14.15 11.39 11.43
CA GLY A 91 13.63 12.49 10.63
C GLY A 91 12.13 12.32 10.40
N GLY A 92 11.55 13.19 9.55
CA GLY A 92 10.13 13.12 9.18
C GLY A 92 9.21 13.92 10.09
N ASP A 93 9.77 14.72 11.00
CA ASP A 93 9.04 15.58 11.92
C ASP A 93 9.12 17.04 11.46
N LYS A 94 7.95 17.70 11.25
CA LYS A 94 7.88 19.13 10.87
C LYS A 94 8.42 20.08 11.92
N ASN A 95 8.33 19.72 13.20
CA ASN A 95 8.75 20.56 14.33
C ASN A 95 10.21 20.31 14.71
N GLU A 96 10.82 19.25 14.20
CA GLU A 96 12.22 18.86 14.48
C GLU A 96 12.53 18.60 15.96
N ASP A 97 11.49 18.31 16.76
CA ASP A 97 11.59 18.10 18.21
C ASP A 97 10.92 16.78 18.68
N GLY A 98 10.38 16.01 17.76
CA GLY A 98 9.65 14.77 18.03
C GLY A 98 8.14 14.95 18.26
N THR A 99 7.61 16.17 18.14
CA THR A 99 6.18 16.46 18.36
C THR A 99 5.39 16.75 17.10
N GLY A 100 6.04 16.88 15.95
CA GLY A 100 5.45 17.26 14.67
C GLY A 100 4.81 16.08 13.93
N SER A 101 3.62 15.70 14.31
CA SER A 101 2.82 14.72 13.56
C SER A 101 2.16 15.36 12.32
N PRO A 102 1.87 14.56 11.26
CA PRO A 102 1.06 15.02 10.15
C PRO A 102 -0.30 15.52 10.62
N SER A 103 -0.71 16.70 10.15
CA SER A 103 -2.05 17.26 10.42
C SER A 103 -3.09 16.67 9.47
N LEU A 104 -4.38 16.89 9.78
CA LEU A 104 -5.48 16.51 8.88
C LEU A 104 -5.33 17.12 7.48
N SER A 105 -4.82 18.36 7.36
CA SER A 105 -4.55 18.99 6.08
C SER A 105 -3.45 18.29 5.28
N ASP A 106 -2.51 17.63 5.94
CA ASP A 106 -1.46 16.83 5.29
C ASP A 106 -2.01 15.49 4.78
N ILE A 107 -3.12 15.03 5.35
CA ILE A 107 -3.72 13.71 5.07
C ILE A 107 -5.01 13.81 4.24
N GLN A 108 -5.43 15.03 3.88
CA GLN A 108 -6.74 15.27 3.23
C GLN A 108 -6.94 14.38 2.00
N ASP A 109 -7.77 13.35 2.19
CA ASP A 109 -8.65 12.63 1.25
C ASP A 109 -9.24 11.39 1.95
N GLY A 110 -10.19 11.61 2.87
CA GLY A 110 -11.08 10.56 3.36
C GLY A 110 -10.58 9.66 4.50
N ILE A 111 -9.48 10.02 5.18
CA ILE A 111 -9.13 9.38 6.45
C ILE A 111 -9.57 10.29 7.58
N SER A 112 -10.47 9.78 8.44
CA SER A 112 -10.89 10.48 9.64
C SER A 112 -9.71 10.61 10.62
N GLU A 113 -9.77 11.60 11.50
CA GLU A 113 -8.82 11.79 12.61
C GLU A 113 -8.68 10.54 13.48
N GLU A 114 -9.73 9.76 13.57
CA GLU A 114 -9.80 8.51 14.29
C GLU A 114 -8.97 7.40 13.62
N SER A 115 -8.95 7.34 12.30
CA SER A 115 -8.07 6.44 11.54
C SER A 115 -6.60 6.78 11.73
N ASN A 116 -6.27 8.05 11.92
CA ASN A 116 -4.90 8.51 12.16
C ASN A 116 -4.38 8.09 13.55
N LYS A 117 -5.25 8.11 14.56
CA LYS A 117 -4.92 7.63 15.91
C LYS A 117 -4.66 6.13 15.97
N GLN A 118 -5.30 5.38 15.07
CA GLN A 118 -5.14 3.93 14.98
C GLN A 118 -3.79 3.51 14.36
N TYR A 119 -3.15 4.40 13.59
CA TYR A 119 -1.90 4.15 12.88
C TYR A 119 -0.75 4.98 13.47
N ASN A 120 -0.62 4.97 14.79
CA ASN A 120 0.45 5.67 15.48
C ASN A 120 1.79 5.37 14.79
N ILE A 121 2.14 6.22 13.81
CA ILE A 121 3.43 6.18 13.13
C ILE A 121 4.32 7.09 13.97
N PRO A 122 5.35 6.53 14.60
CA PRO A 122 6.27 7.32 15.39
C PRO A 122 6.99 8.34 14.54
#